data_67a3051ad98a49a4aa65369b3a08a45f
#
_entry.id   67a3051ad98a49a4aa65369b3a08a45f
#
_cell.length_a   1.000
_cell.length_b   1.000
_cell.length_c   1.000
_cell.angle_alpha   90.00
_cell.angle_beta   90.00
_cell.angle_gamma   90.00
#
_symmetry.space_group_name_H-M   'P 1'
#
loop_
_entity.id
_entity.type
_entity.pdbx_description
1 polymer ?
#
loop_
_entity_poly.entity_id
_entity_poly.type
_entity_poly.pdbx_seq_one_letter_code
_entity_poly.pdbx_strand_id
1 'polypeptide(L)'
;MKKLTYLFLTILIIACSDDEGNPCVYSPTLVTDAATNVTETTAALNGVINIVSENCDNPNNTEQGFVYATNTQPTTANNKVNVNGTDINTTLENLEPNTTYYTRTFLTNVFGEFY
;
A
#
# COMPACT_ATOMS: atom_id res chain seq x y z
N MET A 1 43.39 -2.32 -60.70
CA MET A 1 42.09 -2.86 -60.27
C MET A 1 41.78 -2.42 -58.87
N LYS A 2 40.85 -1.58 -58.75
CA LYS A 2 40.41 -1.09 -57.43
C LYS A 2 39.33 -1.98 -56.94
N LYS A 3 39.62 -2.70 -55.88
CA LYS A 3 38.61 -3.45 -55.18
C LYS A 3 37.94 -2.54 -54.18
N LEU A 4 36.73 -2.17 -54.49
CA LEU A 4 35.94 -1.40 -53.60
C LEU A 4 35.29 -2.35 -52.58
N THR A 5 35.88 -2.38 -51.40
CA THR A 5 35.32 -3.17 -50.31
C THR A 5 34.23 -2.32 -49.67
N TYR A 6 33.00 -2.63 -50.00
CA TYR A 6 31.89 -2.04 -49.26
C TYR A 6 31.78 -2.70 -47.89
N LEU A 7 32.21 -1.99 -46.91
CA LEU A 7 31.90 -2.37 -45.55
C LEU A 7 30.45 -1.98 -45.30
N PHE A 8 29.57 -2.95 -45.49
CA PHE A 8 28.21 -2.79 -45.01
C PHE A 8 28.24 -2.84 -43.47
N LEU A 9 28.28 -1.68 -42.89
CA LEU A 9 27.97 -1.55 -41.48
C LEU A 9 26.45 -1.70 -41.36
N THR A 10 26.02 -2.92 -41.21
CA THR A 10 24.66 -3.19 -40.80
C THR A 10 24.55 -2.71 -39.39
N ILE A 11 24.06 -1.50 -39.21
CA ILE A 11 23.60 -1.04 -37.91
C ILE A 11 22.38 -1.90 -37.63
N LEU A 12 22.61 -2.94 -36.86
CA LEU A 12 21.51 -3.67 -36.28
C LEU A 12 20.92 -2.73 -35.24
N ILE A 13 19.96 -1.93 -35.66
CA ILE A 13 19.09 -1.24 -34.71
C ILE A 13 18.29 -2.35 -34.07
N ILE A 14 18.78 -2.84 -32.94
CA ILE A 14 17.91 -3.57 -32.04
C ILE A 14 16.94 -2.50 -31.54
N ALA A 15 15.87 -2.32 -32.30
CA ALA A 15 14.69 -1.77 -31.67
C ALA A 15 14.34 -2.77 -30.58
N CYS A 16 14.71 -2.48 -29.34
CA CYS A 16 13.94 -3.00 -28.25
C CYS A 16 12.52 -2.63 -28.60
N SER A 17 11.76 -3.56 -29.08
CA SER A 17 10.33 -3.45 -28.99
C SER A 17 10.10 -3.42 -27.52
N ASP A 18 10.07 -2.22 -26.96
CA ASP A 18 9.40 -2.01 -25.75
C ASP A 18 8.01 -2.55 -25.98
N ASP A 19 7.72 -3.70 -25.40
CA ASP A 19 6.37 -3.98 -25.09
C ASP A 19 5.94 -2.72 -24.34
N GLU A 20 5.22 -1.86 -25.03
CA GLU A 20 4.54 -0.76 -24.40
C GLU A 20 3.39 -1.36 -23.59
N GLY A 21 3.74 -2.30 -22.70
CA GLY A 21 2.92 -2.68 -21.61
C GLY A 21 2.78 -1.43 -20.74
N ASN A 22 1.56 -0.96 -20.59
CA ASN A 22 1.30 0.11 -19.64
C ASN A 22 1.95 -0.29 -18.32
N PRO A 23 2.73 0.58 -17.70
CA PRO A 23 3.37 0.25 -16.44
C PRO A 23 2.33 -0.12 -15.39
N CYS A 24 2.67 -1.05 -14.52
CA CYS A 24 1.86 -1.35 -13.36
C CYS A 24 1.77 -0.10 -12.47
N VAL A 25 0.55 0.36 -12.24
CA VAL A 25 0.27 1.45 -11.31
C VAL A 25 -0.55 0.89 -10.15
N TYR A 26 0.00 0.96 -8.96
CA TYR A 26 -0.66 0.56 -7.74
C TYR A 26 -0.70 1.75 -6.79
N SER A 27 -1.89 2.30 -6.58
CA SER A 27 -2.08 3.53 -5.80
C SER A 27 -3.22 3.37 -4.81
N PRO A 28 -2.94 2.91 -3.60
CA PRO A 28 -3.94 2.88 -2.55
C PRO A 28 -4.14 4.27 -1.94
N THR A 29 -5.37 4.58 -1.62
CA THR A 29 -5.74 5.74 -0.82
C THR A 29 -6.35 5.26 0.48
N LEU A 30 -5.77 5.66 1.59
CA LEU A 30 -6.20 5.27 2.91
C LEU A 30 -6.73 6.47 3.67
N VAL A 31 -7.89 6.31 4.29
CA VAL A 31 -8.51 7.32 5.14
C VAL A 31 -8.73 6.72 6.51
N THR A 32 -8.31 7.44 7.54
CA THR A 32 -8.58 7.10 8.93
C THR A 32 -9.57 8.12 9.48
N ASP A 33 -10.76 7.66 9.82
CA ASP A 33 -11.76 8.50 10.44
C ASP A 33 -11.47 8.69 11.93
N ALA A 34 -12.09 9.70 12.52
CA ALA A 34 -12.02 9.89 13.95
C ALA A 34 -12.62 8.69 14.70
N ALA A 35 -11.97 8.24 15.74
CA ALA A 35 -12.50 7.17 16.59
C ALA A 35 -13.84 7.57 17.20
N THR A 36 -14.74 6.62 17.28
CA THR A 36 -16.08 6.80 17.88
C THR A 36 -16.28 5.85 19.06
N ASN A 37 -17.33 6.05 19.83
CA ASN A 37 -17.67 5.21 20.98
C ASN A 37 -16.47 4.95 21.91
N VAL A 38 -15.68 6.00 22.14
CA VAL A 38 -14.49 5.91 22.97
C VAL A 38 -14.91 5.81 24.44
N THR A 39 -14.44 4.75 25.10
CA THR A 39 -14.57 4.54 26.53
C THR A 39 -13.18 4.54 27.18
N GLU A 40 -13.11 4.22 28.46
CA GLU A 40 -11.83 4.12 29.16
C GLU A 40 -10.92 3.01 28.62
N THR A 41 -11.51 1.97 28.03
CA THR A 41 -10.77 0.76 27.59
C THR A 41 -11.10 0.31 26.18
N THR A 42 -11.99 1.01 25.49
CA THR A 42 -12.41 0.65 24.13
C THR A 42 -12.49 1.86 23.21
N ALA A 43 -12.36 1.62 21.92
CA ALA A 43 -12.58 2.63 20.87
C ALA A 43 -13.00 1.95 19.58
N ALA A 44 -14.00 2.50 18.91
CA ALA A 44 -14.39 2.05 17.58
C ALA A 44 -13.59 2.82 16.53
N LEU A 45 -12.92 2.10 15.67
CA LEU A 45 -12.13 2.64 14.56
C LEU A 45 -12.88 2.44 13.25
N ASN A 46 -12.81 3.44 12.40
CA ASN A 46 -13.40 3.42 11.07
C ASN A 46 -12.39 3.98 10.06
N GLY A 47 -12.36 3.43 8.88
CA GLY A 47 -11.49 3.88 7.82
C GLY A 47 -11.94 3.39 6.46
N VAL A 48 -11.32 3.92 5.42
CA VAL A 48 -11.60 3.56 4.03
C VAL A 48 -10.28 3.27 3.32
N ILE A 49 -10.26 2.17 2.58
CA ILE A 49 -9.14 1.79 1.73
C ILE A 49 -9.65 1.65 0.30
N ASN A 50 -9.27 2.57 -0.55
CA ASN A 50 -9.53 2.51 -1.97
C ASN A 50 -8.23 2.18 -2.71
N ILE A 51 -8.27 1.19 -3.56
CA ILE A 51 -7.11 0.76 -4.33
C ILE A 51 -7.38 1.03 -5.80
N VAL A 52 -6.53 1.85 -6.41
CA VAL A 52 -6.44 1.98 -7.86
C VAL A 52 -5.28 1.10 -8.31
N SER A 53 -5.60 0.08 -9.08
CA SER A 53 -4.59 -0.85 -9.61
C SER A 53 -4.83 -1.02 -11.11
N GLU A 54 -3.84 -0.62 -11.88
CA GLU A 54 -3.85 -0.72 -13.34
C GLU A 54 -2.65 -1.51 -13.81
N ASN A 55 -2.88 -2.52 -14.64
CA ASN A 55 -1.84 -3.38 -15.22
C ASN A 55 -0.93 -4.05 -14.18
N CYS A 56 -1.44 -4.27 -12.98
CA CYS A 56 -0.75 -4.97 -11.93
C CYS A 56 -1.35 -6.35 -11.72
N ASP A 57 -0.51 -7.33 -11.45
CA ASP A 57 -0.97 -8.59 -10.88
C ASP A 57 -1.51 -8.35 -9.46
N ASN A 58 -2.47 -9.15 -9.06
CA ASN A 58 -2.97 -9.08 -7.70
C ASN A 58 -1.83 -9.35 -6.71
N PRO A 59 -1.55 -8.43 -5.79
CA PRO A 59 -0.48 -8.64 -4.83
C PRO A 59 -0.82 -9.78 -3.87
N ASN A 60 0.13 -10.66 -3.67
CA ASN A 60 0.05 -11.69 -2.65
C ASN A 60 0.38 -11.10 -1.28
N ASN A 61 -0.09 -11.76 -0.24
CA ASN A 61 0.20 -11.41 1.15
C ASN A 61 -0.21 -9.97 1.52
N THR A 62 -1.34 -9.51 1.01
CA THR A 62 -1.88 -8.22 1.41
C THR A 62 -2.45 -8.31 2.82
N GLU A 63 -1.97 -7.45 3.70
CA GLU A 63 -2.54 -7.20 5.01
C GLU A 63 -3.06 -5.77 5.06
N GLN A 64 -4.21 -5.58 5.68
CA GLN A 64 -4.81 -4.26 5.84
C GLN A 64 -5.62 -4.19 7.12
N GLY A 65 -5.84 -2.99 7.60
CA GLY A 65 -6.59 -2.75 8.81
C GLY A 65 -6.14 -1.47 9.52
N PHE A 66 -5.94 -1.58 10.82
CA PHE A 66 -5.50 -0.45 11.65
C PHE A 66 -4.23 -0.80 12.42
N VAL A 67 -3.35 0.18 12.52
CA VAL A 67 -2.25 0.18 13.47
C VAL A 67 -2.53 1.21 14.55
N TYR A 68 -2.14 0.92 15.78
CA TYR A 68 -2.35 1.83 16.91
C TYR A 68 -1.23 1.71 17.93
N ALA A 69 -0.95 2.82 18.57
CA ALA A 69 0.10 2.91 19.58
C ALA A 69 -0.07 4.19 20.41
N THR A 70 0.73 4.32 21.43
CA THR A 70 0.80 5.53 22.25
C THR A 70 1.73 6.61 21.67
N ASN A 71 2.55 6.26 20.68
CA ASN A 71 3.36 7.21 19.93
C ASN A 71 2.60 7.73 18.70
N THR A 72 2.94 8.92 18.23
CA THR A 72 2.43 9.46 16.98
C THR A 72 2.89 8.65 15.79
N GLN A 73 2.09 8.58 14.73
CA GLN A 73 2.38 7.83 13.50
C GLN A 73 2.73 6.34 13.77
N PRO A 74 1.80 5.56 14.34
CA PRO A 74 2.03 4.14 14.54
C PRO A 74 2.27 3.43 13.20
N THR A 75 3.05 2.38 13.22
CA THR A 75 3.38 1.56 12.05
C THR A 75 2.98 0.11 12.29
N THR A 76 3.19 -0.74 11.28
CA THR A 76 2.98 -2.18 11.39
C THR A 76 3.87 -2.86 12.45
N ALA A 77 4.93 -2.18 12.90
CA ALA A 77 5.77 -2.64 14.02
C ALA A 77 5.10 -2.44 15.39
N ASN A 78 4.06 -1.61 15.47
CA ASN A 78 3.26 -1.40 16.67
C ASN A 78 2.10 -2.40 16.74
N ASN A 79 1.07 -2.09 17.51
CA ASN A 79 -0.11 -2.93 17.56
C ASN A 79 -0.87 -2.87 16.24
N LYS A 80 -1.32 -4.01 15.77
CA LYS A 80 -1.96 -4.16 14.47
C LYS A 80 -3.23 -4.99 14.61
N VAL A 81 -4.30 -4.57 13.96
CA VAL A 81 -5.51 -5.34 13.80
C VAL A 81 -5.88 -5.41 12.33
N ASN A 82 -6.04 -6.62 11.81
CA ASN A 82 -6.37 -6.84 10.40
C ASN A 82 -7.88 -6.75 10.19
N VAL A 83 -8.29 -5.96 9.21
CA VAL A 83 -9.69 -5.82 8.79
C VAL A 83 -9.74 -5.76 7.27
N ASN A 84 -10.43 -6.70 6.66
CA ASN A 84 -10.58 -6.77 5.21
C ASN A 84 -11.73 -5.90 4.72
N GLY A 85 -11.61 -5.41 3.50
CA GLY A 85 -12.67 -4.67 2.81
C GLY A 85 -12.25 -3.26 2.43
N THR A 86 -13.18 -2.51 1.87
CA THR A 86 -13.02 -1.10 1.48
C THR A 86 -13.40 -0.19 2.64
N ASP A 87 -14.61 -0.32 3.13
CA ASP A 87 -15.06 0.34 4.36
C ASP A 87 -14.73 -0.59 5.53
N ILE A 88 -13.74 -0.21 6.30
CA ILE A 88 -13.24 -1.05 7.40
C ILE A 88 -13.62 -0.44 8.74
N ASN A 89 -13.98 -1.31 9.66
CA ASN A 89 -14.27 -0.91 11.03
C ASN A 89 -13.90 -2.03 11.99
N THR A 90 -13.55 -1.64 13.19
CA THR A 90 -13.26 -2.57 14.29
C THR A 90 -13.42 -1.85 15.62
N THR A 91 -13.57 -2.61 16.68
CA THR A 91 -13.52 -2.07 18.04
C THR A 91 -12.26 -2.56 18.73
N LEU A 92 -11.42 -1.65 19.16
CA LEU A 92 -10.29 -1.97 20.02
C LEU A 92 -10.80 -2.17 21.46
N GLU A 93 -10.29 -3.18 22.10
CA GLU A 93 -10.60 -3.53 23.48
C GLU A 93 -9.32 -3.59 24.32
N ASN A 94 -9.48 -3.60 25.62
CA ASN A 94 -8.36 -3.71 26.58
C ASN A 94 -7.32 -2.59 26.44
N LEU A 95 -7.78 -1.38 26.08
CA LEU A 95 -6.93 -0.20 26.09
C LEU A 95 -6.65 0.25 27.53
N GLU A 96 -5.50 0.87 27.73
CA GLU A 96 -5.14 1.43 29.03
C GLU A 96 -5.95 2.71 29.30
N PRO A 97 -6.60 2.84 30.48
CA PRO A 97 -7.29 4.08 30.86
C PRO A 97 -6.34 5.28 30.95
N ASN A 98 -6.87 6.47 30.73
CA ASN A 98 -6.12 7.72 30.78
C ASN A 98 -4.87 7.76 29.89
N THR A 99 -4.93 7.05 28.77
CA THR A 99 -3.82 6.91 27.82
C THR A 99 -4.26 7.41 26.46
N THR A 100 -3.43 8.25 25.84
CA THR A 100 -3.67 8.71 24.47
C THR A 100 -3.11 7.68 23.49
N TYR A 101 -3.99 7.20 22.61
CA TYR A 101 -3.62 6.32 21.51
C TYR A 101 -3.74 7.07 20.20
N TYR A 102 -2.85 6.72 19.27
CA TYR A 102 -2.87 7.16 17.88
C TYR A 102 -3.18 5.96 17.00
N THR A 103 -3.91 6.18 15.95
CA THR A 103 -4.29 5.12 15.02
C THR A 103 -4.16 5.58 13.58
N ARG A 104 -3.79 4.66 12.72
CA ARG A 104 -3.81 4.86 11.27
C ARG A 104 -4.37 3.63 10.57
N THR A 105 -5.07 3.84 9.49
CA THR A 105 -5.39 2.79 8.53
C THR A 105 -4.11 2.39 7.82
N PHE A 106 -3.89 1.10 7.62
CA PHE A 106 -2.71 0.60 6.92
C PHE A 106 -3.05 -0.43 5.85
N LEU A 107 -2.19 -0.52 4.88
CA LEU A 107 -2.17 -1.58 3.88
C LEU A 107 -0.72 -1.91 3.56
N THR A 108 -0.37 -3.18 3.57
CA THR A 108 0.97 -3.65 3.22
C THR A 108 0.89 -4.87 2.30
N ASN A 109 1.75 -4.89 1.30
CA ASN A 109 1.91 -6.00 0.36
C ASN A 109 3.26 -5.87 -0.37
N VAL A 110 3.43 -6.59 -1.47
CA VAL A 110 4.68 -6.55 -2.26
C VAL A 110 5.01 -5.17 -2.85
N PHE A 111 4.04 -4.26 -2.95
CA PHE A 111 4.27 -2.90 -3.44
C PHE A 111 4.74 -1.93 -2.35
N GLY A 112 4.64 -2.30 -1.10
CA GLY A 112 5.10 -1.50 0.03
C GLY A 112 4.13 -1.42 1.19
N GLU A 113 4.41 -0.48 2.08
CA GLU A 113 3.57 -0.13 3.22
C GLU A 113 2.92 1.22 2.98
N PHE A 114 1.62 1.30 3.20
CA PHE A 114 0.81 2.49 2.97
C PHE A 114 0.01 2.82 4.22
N TYR A 115 -0.13 4.13 4.49
CA TYR A 115 -0.83 4.66 5.66
C TYR A 115 -1.72 5.84 5.31
#